data_675e06d56b0ef7b9c7c557d1ebb7c787
#
_entry.id   675e06d56b0ef7b9c7c557d1ebb7c787
#
_cell.length_a   1.000
_cell.length_b   1.000
_cell.length_c   1.000
_cell.angle_alpha   90.00
_cell.angle_beta   90.00
_cell.angle_gamma   90.00
#
_symmetry.space_group_name_H-M   'P 1'
#
loop_
_entity.id
_entity.type
_entity.pdbx_description
1 polymer ?
#
loop_
_entity_poly.entity_id
_entity_poly.type
_entity_poly.pdbx_seq_one_letter_code
_entity_poly.pdbx_strand_id
1 'polypeptide(L)'
;MESIYYVMCWACHRKCKHCYEDRFRPYVRGELESVVQEAERNFPRIVANLPARFTYLDQADPHPDGTFPEKTGRIILSGGESLIDPVRERVTYRVVEALRDKYAAQGGVKVVVQTTGDVLTDAIVDDLLARGVWMISVASIDDFHVGLEGPAKQKAFMDKLSAMFERHGMRRSGLSATTRNWHEEPGPVYSFFGATPDSWIGKLWPRGRAWQNGLSKATLEDNFCNRWSGGLNFLRHQWNGSEVSIEPDGAVYPCCIKTKRPIGSLLEDNLIDILESLVGVPAYEAITMGHPERMGLDHGWSEEEFIAQSLTTTPAGTPYQNLCIGCDRFHEQVLGPVLEEARERRRRARALTTPVRPPAVDLAAKDHLCFDACSALPARRSSRCPRTRRKSNGARCSPRPGARPSTSTPGPATRRPTPSSSGPARRSASATA
;
A
#
# COMPACT_ATOMS: atom_id res chain seq x y z
N MET A 1 3.60 -9.19 -12.03
CA MET A 1 2.75 -8.01 -11.67
C MET A 1 3.63 -6.78 -11.67
N GLU A 2 3.17 -5.72 -12.28
CA GLU A 2 3.93 -4.47 -12.33
C GLU A 2 3.87 -3.73 -11.00
N SER A 3 2.70 -3.69 -10.36
CA SER A 3 2.47 -2.85 -9.20
C SER A 3 1.48 -3.47 -8.22
N ILE A 4 1.72 -3.29 -6.92
CA ILE A 4 0.73 -3.48 -5.85
C ILE A 4 0.57 -2.16 -5.12
N TYR A 5 -0.67 -1.74 -4.90
CA TYR A 5 -1.01 -0.63 -4.02
C TYR A 5 -1.46 -1.18 -2.66
N TYR A 6 -0.57 -1.16 -1.68
CA TYR A 6 -0.84 -1.73 -0.36
C TYR A 6 -1.15 -0.63 0.65
N VAL A 7 -2.42 -0.53 1.01
CA VAL A 7 -2.90 0.26 2.14
C VAL A 7 -2.56 -0.47 3.43
N MET A 8 -1.55 -0.01 4.16
CA MET A 8 -1.05 -0.72 5.34
C MET A 8 -1.87 -0.45 6.59
N CYS A 9 -2.40 0.76 6.76
CA CYS A 9 -3.13 1.18 7.94
C CYS A 9 -4.12 2.30 7.61
N TRP A 10 -5.23 2.37 8.35
CA TRP A 10 -6.25 3.40 8.18
C TRP A 10 -5.89 4.74 8.85
N ALA A 11 -4.96 4.73 9.80
CA ALA A 11 -4.62 5.91 10.58
C ALA A 11 -3.99 7.01 9.72
N CYS A 12 -4.49 8.24 9.87
CA CYS A 12 -3.96 9.45 9.27
C CYS A 12 -4.05 10.59 10.28
N HIS A 13 -3.10 11.50 10.30
CA HIS A 13 -3.17 12.71 11.12
C HIS A 13 -4.02 13.81 10.47
N ARG A 14 -4.44 13.61 9.21
CA ARG A 14 -5.22 14.57 8.41
C ARG A 14 -6.61 14.02 8.08
N LYS A 15 -7.57 14.94 7.80
CA LYS A 15 -8.91 14.63 7.30
C LYS A 15 -9.17 15.47 6.05
N CYS A 16 -8.43 15.18 4.98
CA CYS A 16 -8.48 15.93 3.73
C CYS A 16 -9.85 15.82 3.05
N LYS A 17 -10.37 16.93 2.53
CA LYS A 17 -11.69 16.99 1.87
C LYS A 17 -11.78 16.19 0.59
N HIS A 18 -10.65 16.01 -0.11
CA HIS A 18 -10.54 15.30 -1.37
C HIS A 18 -10.21 13.81 -1.23
N CYS A 19 -10.05 13.30 -0.01
CA CYS A 19 -9.64 11.92 0.22
C CYS A 19 -10.67 10.93 -0.36
N TYR A 20 -10.18 9.93 -1.08
CA TYR A 20 -11.01 8.88 -1.67
C TYR A 20 -11.45 7.80 -0.69
N GLU A 21 -10.88 7.81 0.53
CA GLU A 21 -11.16 6.80 1.55
C GLU A 21 -11.54 7.48 2.87
N ASP A 22 -12.73 7.19 3.37
CA ASP A 22 -13.27 7.82 4.58
C ASP A 22 -12.57 7.36 5.86
N ARG A 23 -12.04 6.13 5.83
CA ARG A 23 -11.29 5.55 6.96
C ARG A 23 -9.95 6.23 7.18
N PHE A 24 -9.40 6.97 6.21
CA PHE A 24 -8.18 7.75 6.38
C PHE A 24 -8.46 9.03 7.17
N ARG A 25 -8.37 8.94 8.48
CA ARG A 25 -8.68 10.01 9.42
C ARG A 25 -7.84 9.92 10.68
N PRO A 26 -7.82 10.98 11.50
CA PRO A 26 -7.30 10.87 12.85
C PRO A 26 -8.12 9.88 13.69
N TYR A 27 -7.40 8.96 14.31
CA TYR A 27 -7.90 8.04 15.32
C TYR A 27 -7.30 8.44 16.66
N VAL A 28 -7.99 8.20 17.76
CA VAL A 28 -7.54 8.60 19.09
C VAL A 28 -7.57 7.43 20.07
N ARG A 29 -6.62 7.43 21.02
CA ARG A 29 -6.56 6.48 22.13
C ARG A 29 -6.71 5.02 21.69
N GLY A 30 -7.65 4.29 22.31
CA GLY A 30 -7.89 2.87 22.04
C GLY A 30 -8.31 2.56 20.60
N GLU A 31 -8.97 3.49 19.94
CA GLU A 31 -9.34 3.33 18.52
C GLU A 31 -8.09 3.33 17.62
N LEU A 32 -7.12 4.22 17.87
CA LEU A 32 -5.83 4.23 17.18
C LEU A 32 -5.07 2.94 17.43
N GLU A 33 -5.00 2.52 18.68
CA GLU A 33 -4.33 1.27 19.05
C GLU A 33 -4.95 0.06 18.34
N SER A 34 -6.28 -0.03 18.28
CA SER A 34 -6.99 -1.12 17.59
C SER A 34 -6.65 -1.18 16.10
N VAL A 35 -6.65 -0.01 15.43
CA VAL A 35 -6.35 0.09 13.98
C VAL A 35 -4.89 -0.29 13.68
N VAL A 36 -3.96 0.09 14.55
CA VAL A 36 -2.55 -0.25 14.39
C VAL A 36 -2.29 -1.72 14.69
N GLN A 37 -2.91 -2.26 15.75
CA GLN A 37 -2.80 -3.70 16.08
C GLN A 37 -3.38 -4.60 15.00
N GLU A 38 -4.46 -4.19 14.35
CA GLU A 38 -5.00 -4.93 13.21
C GLU A 38 -3.99 -5.02 12.07
N ALA A 39 -3.42 -3.88 11.68
CA ALA A 39 -2.40 -3.82 10.64
C ALA A 39 -1.15 -4.64 11.00
N GLU A 40 -0.66 -4.50 12.24
CA GLU A 40 0.50 -5.23 12.78
C GLU A 40 0.28 -6.75 12.79
N ARG A 41 -0.90 -7.19 13.17
CA ARG A 41 -1.26 -8.62 13.19
C ARG A 41 -1.36 -9.23 11.80
N ASN A 42 -1.87 -8.47 10.83
CA ASN A 42 -2.24 -8.99 9.52
C ASN A 42 -1.09 -8.95 8.51
N PHE A 43 -0.20 -7.93 8.57
CA PHE A 43 0.82 -7.75 7.53
C PHE A 43 1.74 -8.96 7.33
N PRO A 44 2.15 -9.74 8.35
CA PRO A 44 3.04 -10.88 8.11
C PRO A 44 2.40 -11.93 7.19
N ARG A 45 1.10 -12.18 7.37
CA ARG A 45 0.36 -13.11 6.52
C ARG A 45 0.10 -12.52 5.13
N ILE A 46 -0.23 -11.23 5.05
CA ILE A 46 -0.37 -10.53 3.78
C ILE A 46 0.92 -10.65 2.96
N VAL A 47 2.07 -10.30 3.54
CA VAL A 47 3.37 -10.39 2.87
C VAL A 47 3.71 -11.83 2.50
N ALA A 48 3.47 -12.81 3.37
CA ALA A 48 3.70 -14.23 3.09
C ALA A 48 2.93 -14.72 1.85
N ASN A 49 1.68 -14.26 1.69
CA ASN A 49 0.77 -14.65 0.61
C ASN A 49 0.91 -13.82 -0.68
N LEU A 50 1.86 -12.89 -0.76
CA LEU A 50 2.27 -12.28 -2.03
C LEU A 50 3.03 -13.28 -2.91
N PRO A 51 3.15 -13.07 -4.24
CA PRO A 51 3.90 -13.94 -5.15
C PRO A 51 5.33 -14.19 -4.67
N ALA A 52 5.90 -15.36 -5.00
CA ALA A 52 7.29 -15.68 -4.63
C ALA A 52 8.30 -14.78 -5.37
N ARG A 53 8.03 -14.44 -6.63
CA ARG A 53 8.78 -13.45 -7.43
C ARG A 53 7.87 -12.30 -7.77
N PHE A 54 8.43 -11.08 -7.79
CA PHE A 54 7.66 -9.88 -8.09
C PHE A 54 8.22 -9.19 -9.33
N THR A 55 7.90 -9.77 -10.49
CA THR A 55 8.35 -9.31 -11.81
C THR A 55 7.19 -9.21 -12.78
N TYR A 56 7.41 -8.54 -13.91
CA TYR A 56 6.47 -8.43 -15.02
C TYR A 56 7.22 -8.37 -16.34
N LEU A 57 6.54 -8.69 -17.45
CA LEU A 57 7.06 -8.50 -18.79
C LEU A 57 6.74 -7.10 -19.28
N ASP A 58 7.74 -6.32 -19.67
CA ASP A 58 7.54 -4.97 -20.19
C ASP A 58 7.24 -5.00 -21.68
N GLN A 59 5.97 -4.97 -22.00
CA GLN A 59 5.50 -5.00 -23.41
C GLN A 59 5.70 -3.66 -24.14
N ALA A 60 6.07 -2.58 -23.44
CA ALA A 60 6.36 -1.30 -24.06
C ALA A 60 7.79 -1.26 -24.64
N ASP A 61 8.63 -2.23 -24.28
CA ASP A 61 10.04 -2.29 -24.68
C ASP A 61 10.40 -3.70 -25.22
N PRO A 62 9.81 -4.13 -26.37
CA PRO A 62 10.05 -5.47 -26.91
C PRO A 62 11.48 -5.60 -27.43
N HIS A 63 12.07 -6.78 -27.20
CA HIS A 63 13.33 -7.15 -27.86
C HIS A 63 13.15 -7.30 -29.37
N PRO A 64 14.26 -7.22 -30.17
CA PRO A 64 14.19 -7.38 -31.62
C PRO A 64 13.61 -8.72 -32.09
N ASP A 65 13.65 -9.77 -31.26
CA ASP A 65 13.08 -11.09 -31.52
C ASP A 65 11.59 -11.21 -31.16
N GLY A 66 10.97 -10.10 -30.70
CA GLY A 66 9.56 -10.05 -30.28
C GLY A 66 9.30 -10.56 -28.88
N THR A 67 10.32 -10.96 -28.13
CA THR A 67 10.19 -11.24 -26.69
C THR A 67 10.17 -9.96 -25.87
N PHE A 68 9.76 -10.06 -24.60
CA PHE A 68 9.68 -8.91 -23.70
C PHE A 68 10.65 -9.05 -22.53
N PRO A 69 11.36 -7.98 -22.13
CA PRO A 69 12.23 -8.03 -20.97
C PRO A 69 11.42 -8.23 -19.69
N GLU A 70 11.92 -9.12 -18.82
CA GLU A 70 11.39 -9.27 -17.48
C GLU A 70 11.98 -8.20 -16.56
N LYS A 71 11.14 -7.41 -15.94
CA LYS A 71 11.52 -6.28 -15.07
C LYS A 71 10.97 -6.47 -13.66
N THR A 72 11.67 -5.91 -12.68
CA THR A 72 11.27 -5.97 -11.26
C THR A 72 10.05 -5.09 -11.01
N GLY A 73 9.01 -5.63 -10.40
CA GLY A 73 7.81 -4.90 -10.01
C GLY A 73 8.01 -4.00 -8.78
N ARG A 74 7.01 -3.18 -8.49
CA ARG A 74 7.02 -2.28 -7.33
C ARG A 74 5.85 -2.54 -6.40
N ILE A 75 6.07 -2.33 -5.09
CA ILE A 75 5.02 -2.32 -4.08
C ILE A 75 4.94 -0.92 -3.48
N ILE A 76 3.80 -0.28 -3.66
CA ILE A 76 3.51 1.05 -3.16
C ILE A 76 2.87 0.90 -1.79
N LEU A 77 3.63 1.21 -0.76
CA LEU A 77 3.16 1.25 0.62
C LEU A 77 2.46 2.57 0.87
N SER A 78 1.17 2.48 1.10
CA SER A 78 0.27 3.61 1.28
C SER A 78 -0.62 3.40 2.51
N GLY A 79 -1.54 4.29 2.73
CA GLY A 79 -2.49 4.24 3.84
C GLY A 79 -3.08 5.60 4.09
N GLY A 80 -3.46 5.86 5.34
CA GLY A 80 -3.77 7.20 5.78
C GLY A 80 -2.51 8.07 5.73
N GLU A 81 -1.64 7.92 6.71
CA GLU A 81 -0.26 8.43 6.67
C GLU A 81 0.66 7.36 7.26
N SER A 82 1.50 6.80 6.43
CA SER A 82 2.33 5.65 6.77
C SER A 82 3.48 5.96 7.73
N LEU A 83 3.84 7.23 7.89
CA LEU A 83 5.01 7.66 8.66
C LEU A 83 4.68 8.34 9.99
N ILE A 84 3.41 8.37 10.43
CA ILE A 84 3.08 8.79 11.79
C ILE A 84 3.36 7.69 12.82
N ASP A 85 3.72 8.08 14.04
CA ASP A 85 3.75 7.16 15.16
C ASP A 85 2.31 6.81 15.61
N PRO A 86 2.04 5.56 15.99
CA PRO A 86 2.93 4.39 16.04
C PRO A 86 2.95 3.56 14.74
N VAL A 87 2.31 4.02 13.65
CA VAL A 87 2.21 3.27 12.36
C VAL A 87 3.59 3.03 11.77
N ARG A 88 4.45 4.06 11.78
CA ARG A 88 5.80 3.98 11.23
C ARG A 88 6.59 2.83 11.84
N GLU A 89 6.67 2.79 13.17
CA GLU A 89 7.53 1.84 13.88
C GLU A 89 6.98 0.41 13.86
N ARG A 90 5.65 0.28 14.05
CA ARG A 90 5.03 -1.03 14.24
C ARG A 90 4.60 -1.70 12.95
N VAL A 91 4.34 -0.91 11.92
CA VAL A 91 3.81 -1.42 10.64
C VAL A 91 4.77 -1.11 9.50
N THR A 92 5.00 0.16 9.18
CA THR A 92 5.69 0.55 7.95
C THR A 92 7.11 -0.01 7.87
N TYR A 93 7.93 0.21 8.88
CA TYR A 93 9.31 -0.30 8.89
C TYR A 93 9.34 -1.81 8.82
N ARG A 94 8.45 -2.49 9.54
CA ARG A 94 8.34 -3.94 9.54
C ARG A 94 7.91 -4.52 8.20
N VAL A 95 6.96 -3.87 7.53
CA VAL A 95 6.52 -4.27 6.18
C VAL A 95 7.66 -4.11 5.17
N VAL A 96 8.40 -2.98 5.21
CA VAL A 96 9.56 -2.77 4.33
C VAL A 96 10.61 -3.86 4.53
N GLU A 97 10.96 -4.17 5.77
CA GLU A 97 11.92 -5.23 6.12
C GLU A 97 11.43 -6.61 5.62
N ALA A 98 10.16 -6.94 5.88
CA ALA A 98 9.58 -8.21 5.45
C ALA A 98 9.56 -8.37 3.91
N LEU A 99 9.27 -7.29 3.17
CA LEU A 99 9.32 -7.31 1.71
C LEU A 99 10.75 -7.45 1.18
N ARG A 100 11.69 -6.69 1.74
CA ARG A 100 13.10 -6.82 1.40
C ARG A 100 13.58 -8.26 1.60
N ASP A 101 13.32 -8.82 2.77
CA ASP A 101 13.79 -10.17 3.13
C ASP A 101 13.13 -11.25 2.25
N LYS A 102 11.83 -11.10 1.97
CA LYS A 102 11.11 -12.03 1.07
C LYS A 102 11.71 -12.07 -0.33
N TYR A 103 12.06 -10.93 -0.89
CA TYR A 103 12.44 -10.83 -2.30
C TYR A 103 13.96 -10.76 -2.54
N ALA A 104 14.79 -10.67 -1.49
CA ALA A 104 16.23 -10.52 -1.60
C ALA A 104 16.89 -11.58 -2.53
N ALA A 105 16.49 -12.85 -2.39
CA ALA A 105 17.02 -13.95 -3.20
C ALA A 105 16.32 -14.12 -4.56
N GLN A 106 15.30 -13.29 -4.85
CA GLN A 106 14.41 -13.43 -6.02
C GLN A 106 14.51 -12.25 -7.00
N GLY A 107 15.60 -11.49 -6.95
CA GLY A 107 15.80 -10.31 -7.80
C GLY A 107 15.30 -9.00 -7.21
N GLY A 108 14.82 -9.02 -5.97
CA GLY A 108 14.37 -7.84 -5.25
C GLY A 108 12.93 -7.41 -5.58
N VAL A 109 12.54 -6.29 -4.99
CA VAL A 109 11.28 -5.57 -5.25
C VAL A 109 11.53 -4.08 -5.06
N LYS A 110 10.91 -3.22 -5.87
CA LYS A 110 11.00 -1.77 -5.68
C LYS A 110 9.94 -1.32 -4.68
N VAL A 111 10.38 -1.01 -3.46
CA VAL A 111 9.47 -0.52 -2.41
C VAL A 111 9.34 1.00 -2.52
N VAL A 112 8.10 1.46 -2.68
CA VAL A 112 7.72 2.88 -2.68
C VAL A 112 6.97 3.19 -1.40
N VAL A 113 7.37 4.22 -0.67
CA VAL A 113 6.63 4.73 0.48
C VAL A 113 5.93 6.03 0.10
N GLN A 114 4.59 6.03 0.16
CA GLN A 114 3.80 7.25 -0.03
C GLN A 114 3.56 7.94 1.31
N THR A 115 3.72 9.27 1.32
CA THR A 115 3.54 10.11 2.51
C THR A 115 3.02 11.48 2.11
N THR A 116 2.37 12.18 3.05
CA THR A 116 2.07 13.62 2.91
C THR A 116 3.33 14.49 3.00
N GLY A 117 4.43 13.94 3.50
CA GLY A 117 5.74 14.60 3.56
C GLY A 117 5.96 15.54 4.75
N ASP A 118 4.90 16.00 5.39
CA ASP A 118 5.00 16.95 6.53
C ASP A 118 5.51 16.32 7.83
N VAL A 119 5.46 15.00 7.92
CA VAL A 119 6.00 14.21 9.04
C VAL A 119 7.46 13.79 8.86
N LEU A 120 8.03 14.04 7.68
CA LEU A 120 9.40 13.62 7.36
C LEU A 120 10.44 14.42 8.16
N THR A 121 11.43 13.69 8.65
CA THR A 121 12.67 14.21 9.26
C THR A 121 13.87 13.52 8.63
N ASP A 122 15.07 14.09 8.78
CA ASP A 122 16.31 13.46 8.31
C ASP A 122 16.46 12.03 8.86
N ALA A 123 16.14 11.79 10.14
CA ALA A 123 16.19 10.47 10.75
C ALA A 123 15.22 9.46 10.10
N ILE A 124 14.00 9.90 9.76
CA ILE A 124 13.02 9.03 9.08
C ILE A 124 13.50 8.67 7.67
N VAL A 125 14.10 9.62 6.96
CA VAL A 125 14.67 9.35 5.62
C VAL A 125 15.82 8.34 5.73
N ASP A 126 16.76 8.52 6.66
CA ASP A 126 17.85 7.56 6.90
C ASP A 126 17.32 6.17 7.23
N ASP A 127 16.33 6.08 8.10
CA ASP A 127 15.70 4.82 8.50
C ASP A 127 15.05 4.08 7.32
N LEU A 128 14.35 4.81 6.44
CA LEU A 128 13.74 4.24 5.24
C LEU A 128 14.80 3.73 4.25
N LEU A 129 15.85 4.52 4.02
CA LEU A 129 16.94 4.16 3.12
C LEU A 129 17.73 2.95 3.64
N ALA A 130 18.04 2.91 4.94
CA ALA A 130 18.72 1.78 5.57
C ALA A 130 17.93 0.46 5.43
N ARG A 131 16.60 0.53 5.32
CA ARG A 131 15.72 -0.62 5.09
C ARG A 131 15.56 -0.99 3.62
N GLY A 132 16.12 -0.19 2.70
CA GLY A 132 16.10 -0.47 1.27
C GLY A 132 14.87 0.09 0.52
N VAL A 133 14.24 1.14 1.02
CA VAL A 133 13.21 1.87 0.27
C VAL A 133 13.81 2.43 -1.02
N TRP A 134 13.18 2.11 -2.14
CA TRP A 134 13.62 2.56 -3.46
C TRP A 134 13.13 3.97 -3.78
N MET A 135 11.89 4.32 -3.37
CA MET A 135 11.30 5.64 -3.64
C MET A 135 10.51 6.16 -2.44
N ILE A 136 10.69 7.45 -2.13
CA ILE A 136 9.77 8.21 -1.28
C ILE A 136 8.92 9.09 -2.20
N SER A 137 7.60 8.91 -2.15
CA SER A 137 6.65 9.60 -3.02
C SER A 137 5.74 10.50 -2.19
N VAL A 138 5.90 11.82 -2.36
CA VAL A 138 5.14 12.82 -1.60
C VAL A 138 3.86 13.18 -2.34
N ALA A 139 2.71 12.89 -1.72
CA ALA A 139 1.38 12.87 -2.34
C ALA A 139 0.52 14.08 -1.95
N SER A 140 1.12 15.23 -1.58
CA SER A 140 0.38 16.35 -1.01
C SER A 140 0.47 17.65 -1.82
N ILE A 141 1.03 17.62 -3.02
CA ILE A 141 1.30 18.83 -3.80
C ILE A 141 0.04 19.25 -4.58
N ASP A 142 -0.90 19.84 -3.86
CA ASP A 142 -2.18 20.33 -4.37
C ASP A 142 -2.83 21.33 -3.41
N ASP A 143 -3.94 21.92 -3.84
CA ASP A 143 -4.68 22.94 -3.08
C ASP A 143 -5.61 22.35 -2.01
N PHE A 144 -5.70 21.04 -1.88
CA PHE A 144 -6.59 20.37 -0.93
C PHE A 144 -5.90 20.07 0.41
N HIS A 145 -4.58 20.08 0.44
CA HIS A 145 -3.81 19.88 1.66
C HIS A 145 -3.61 21.18 2.41
N VAL A 146 -4.08 21.20 3.67
CA VAL A 146 -3.99 22.38 4.55
C VAL A 146 -2.53 22.81 4.69
N GLY A 147 -2.28 24.09 4.42
CA GLY A 147 -0.94 24.70 4.46
C GLY A 147 -0.17 24.65 3.14
N LEU A 148 -0.71 23.99 2.10
CA LEU A 148 -0.09 23.88 0.78
C LEU A 148 -0.93 24.54 -0.33
N GLU A 149 -1.91 25.36 0.05
CA GLU A 149 -2.74 26.07 -0.91
C GLU A 149 -1.92 27.08 -1.72
N GLY A 150 -1.94 26.92 -3.03
CA GLY A 150 -1.32 27.79 -4.00
C GLY A 150 0.16 27.44 -4.31
N PRO A 151 0.60 27.80 -5.54
CA PRO A 151 1.90 27.36 -6.08
C PRO A 151 3.12 27.78 -5.23
N ALA A 152 3.06 28.94 -4.57
CA ALA A 152 4.18 29.44 -3.78
C ALA A 152 4.45 28.58 -2.54
N LYS A 153 3.39 28.14 -1.83
CA LYS A 153 3.54 27.25 -0.67
C LYS A 153 3.98 25.85 -1.09
N GLN A 154 3.40 25.33 -2.17
CA GLN A 154 3.77 24.04 -2.73
C GLN A 154 5.25 24.04 -3.14
N LYS A 155 5.69 25.08 -3.83
CA LYS A 155 7.11 25.23 -4.23
C LYS A 155 8.04 25.26 -3.02
N ALA A 156 7.76 26.09 -2.02
CA ALA A 156 8.58 26.16 -0.81
C ALA A 156 8.66 24.82 -0.06
N PHE A 157 7.56 24.08 -0.02
CA PHE A 157 7.52 22.75 0.58
C PHE A 157 8.34 21.73 -0.22
N MET A 158 8.18 21.71 -1.55
CA MET A 158 8.99 20.87 -2.43
C MET A 158 10.47 21.19 -2.34
N ASP A 159 10.85 22.47 -2.34
CA ASP A 159 12.26 22.88 -2.23
C ASP A 159 12.87 22.40 -0.91
N LYS A 160 12.14 22.55 0.21
CA LYS A 160 12.56 22.06 1.53
C LYS A 160 12.80 20.56 1.54
N LEU A 161 11.85 19.77 1.02
CA LEU A 161 11.95 18.31 0.99
C LEU A 161 13.02 17.83 -0.02
N SER A 162 13.12 18.49 -1.19
CA SER A 162 14.19 18.17 -2.16
C SER A 162 15.57 18.33 -1.54
N ALA A 163 15.82 19.46 -0.85
CA ALA A 163 17.08 19.68 -0.17
C ALA A 163 17.37 18.63 0.93
N MET A 164 16.31 18.15 1.63
CA MET A 164 16.45 17.05 2.59
C MET A 164 16.84 15.75 1.87
N PHE A 165 16.07 15.34 0.87
CA PHE A 165 16.31 14.09 0.14
C PHE A 165 17.70 14.05 -0.53
N GLU A 166 18.11 15.16 -1.12
CA GLU A 166 19.42 15.28 -1.79
C GLU A 166 20.59 15.16 -0.80
N ARG A 167 20.46 15.70 0.42
CA ARG A 167 21.46 15.48 1.49
C ARG A 167 21.64 14.01 1.85
N HIS A 168 20.58 13.21 1.71
CA HIS A 168 20.61 11.76 1.95
C HIS A 168 20.94 10.95 0.67
N GLY A 169 21.45 11.59 -0.39
CA GLY A 169 21.89 10.93 -1.62
C GLY A 169 20.74 10.46 -2.53
N MET A 170 19.50 10.88 -2.27
CA MET A 170 18.38 10.58 -3.14
C MET A 170 18.38 11.53 -4.36
N ARG A 171 17.83 11.05 -5.46
CA ARG A 171 17.66 11.86 -6.69
C ARG A 171 16.18 12.05 -6.98
N ARG A 172 15.83 13.19 -7.56
CA ARG A 172 14.47 13.39 -8.05
C ARG A 172 14.21 12.43 -9.20
N SER A 173 13.09 11.70 -9.13
CA SER A 173 12.64 10.84 -10.21
C SER A 173 12.37 11.67 -11.46
N GLY A 174 12.85 11.23 -12.62
CA GLY A 174 12.57 11.81 -13.93
C GLY A 174 11.19 11.42 -14.47
N LEU A 175 10.45 10.58 -13.74
CA LEU A 175 9.14 10.09 -14.17
C LEU A 175 8.09 11.18 -14.06
N SER A 176 7.33 11.34 -15.14
CA SER A 176 6.04 12.02 -15.09
C SER A 176 4.92 11.02 -14.80
N ALA A 177 3.73 11.50 -14.46
CA ALA A 177 2.54 10.65 -14.30
C ALA A 177 2.19 9.84 -15.58
N THR A 178 2.77 10.21 -16.72
CA THR A 178 2.55 9.59 -18.03
C THR A 178 3.65 8.63 -18.48
N THR A 179 4.84 8.66 -17.87
CA THR A 179 5.95 7.78 -18.23
C THR A 179 6.02 6.58 -17.31
N ARG A 180 6.08 5.38 -17.90
CA ARG A 180 6.15 4.12 -17.17
C ARG A 180 7.56 3.54 -17.04
N ASN A 181 8.60 4.29 -17.42
CA ASN A 181 9.99 3.80 -17.39
C ASN A 181 10.64 3.87 -15.98
N TRP A 182 9.80 3.82 -14.92
CA TRP A 182 10.27 3.85 -13.53
C TRP A 182 11.23 2.69 -13.20
N HIS A 183 11.11 1.58 -13.89
CA HIS A 183 11.97 0.40 -13.69
C HIS A 183 13.43 0.64 -14.08
N GLU A 184 13.71 1.62 -14.92
CA GLU A 184 15.06 1.98 -15.35
C GLU A 184 15.77 2.91 -14.37
N GLU A 185 15.04 3.55 -13.47
CA GLU A 185 15.64 4.44 -12.50
C GLU A 185 16.36 3.65 -11.39
N PRO A 186 17.69 3.78 -11.26
CA PRO A 186 18.40 3.27 -10.11
C PRO A 186 18.01 4.12 -8.88
N GLY A 187 17.54 3.47 -7.81
CA GLY A 187 17.22 4.16 -6.55
C GLY A 187 18.47 4.54 -5.76
N PRO A 188 18.31 5.27 -4.64
CA PRO A 188 17.03 5.77 -4.14
C PRO A 188 16.57 7.05 -4.85
N VAL A 189 15.27 7.17 -5.06
CA VAL A 189 14.67 8.33 -5.71
C VAL A 189 13.50 8.91 -4.90
N TYR A 190 13.14 10.16 -5.20
CA TYR A 190 11.95 10.79 -4.64
C TYR A 190 11.06 11.40 -5.73
N SER A 191 9.77 11.52 -5.47
CA SER A 191 8.82 12.15 -6.38
C SER A 191 7.79 12.99 -5.62
N PHE A 192 7.19 13.94 -6.35
CA PHE A 192 6.09 14.77 -5.85
C PHE A 192 4.90 14.63 -6.78
N PHE A 193 3.72 14.50 -6.20
CA PHE A 193 2.47 14.55 -6.94
C PHE A 193 1.32 15.04 -6.05
N GLY A 194 0.18 15.34 -6.66
CA GLY A 194 -1.02 15.79 -5.97
C GLY A 194 -2.23 15.71 -6.88
N ALA A 195 -3.38 16.14 -6.38
CA ALA A 195 -4.62 16.23 -7.13
C ALA A 195 -4.62 17.52 -7.98
N THR A 196 -3.77 17.56 -9.01
CA THR A 196 -3.64 18.67 -9.95
C THR A 196 -4.39 18.39 -11.27
N PRO A 197 -4.81 19.41 -12.03
CA PRO A 197 -5.64 19.22 -13.24
C PRO A 197 -5.02 18.32 -14.30
N ASP A 198 -3.70 18.26 -14.38
CA ASP A 198 -2.91 17.48 -15.33
C ASP A 198 -2.64 16.05 -14.87
N SER A 199 -2.93 15.72 -13.62
CA SER A 199 -2.81 14.35 -13.10
C SER A 199 -4.15 13.61 -13.15
N TRP A 200 -4.11 12.28 -13.27
CA TRP A 200 -5.31 11.45 -13.20
C TRP A 200 -6.06 11.61 -11.86
N ILE A 201 -5.35 11.89 -10.75
CA ILE A 201 -5.94 12.19 -9.44
C ILE A 201 -6.71 13.51 -9.45
N GLY A 202 -6.33 14.46 -10.30
CA GLY A 202 -6.98 15.76 -10.41
C GLY A 202 -8.44 15.70 -10.80
N LYS A 203 -8.87 14.63 -11.44
CA LYS A 203 -10.27 14.35 -11.75
C LYS A 203 -11.09 13.96 -10.53
N LEU A 204 -10.45 13.55 -9.45
CA LEU A 204 -11.04 13.05 -8.20
C LEU A 204 -12.20 12.07 -8.41
N TRP A 205 -12.02 10.89 -7.91
CA TRP A 205 -12.95 9.78 -8.11
C TRP A 205 -14.24 9.96 -7.32
N PRO A 206 -15.34 9.33 -7.75
CA PRO A 206 -16.59 9.33 -7.00
C PRO A 206 -16.50 8.40 -5.77
N ARG A 207 -15.57 8.70 -4.85
CA ARG A 207 -15.25 7.91 -3.66
C ARG A 207 -15.00 8.81 -2.46
N GLY A 208 -15.30 8.27 -1.28
CA GLY A 208 -14.95 8.85 0.01
C GLY A 208 -15.37 10.31 0.17
N ARG A 209 -14.54 11.09 0.86
CA ARG A 209 -14.81 12.50 1.11
C ARG A 209 -14.77 13.38 -0.14
N ALA A 210 -14.02 12.99 -1.16
CA ALA A 210 -14.08 13.70 -2.45
C ALA A 210 -15.50 13.70 -3.01
N TRP A 211 -16.16 12.56 -2.98
CA TRP A 211 -17.55 12.42 -3.39
C TRP A 211 -18.51 13.17 -2.46
N GLN A 212 -18.39 12.97 -1.15
CA GLN A 212 -19.25 13.63 -0.15
C GLN A 212 -19.18 15.17 -0.20
N ASN A 213 -18.02 15.71 -0.53
CA ASN A 213 -17.79 17.16 -0.64
C ASN A 213 -18.03 17.72 -2.06
N GLY A 214 -18.55 16.94 -2.99
CA GLY A 214 -18.83 17.38 -4.37
C GLY A 214 -17.58 17.73 -5.17
N LEU A 215 -16.43 17.15 -4.84
CA LEU A 215 -15.16 17.42 -5.52
C LEU A 215 -14.86 16.47 -6.69
N SER A 216 -15.63 15.38 -6.83
CA SER A 216 -15.47 14.42 -7.91
C SER A 216 -15.90 15.04 -9.23
N LYS A 217 -14.99 15.09 -10.20
CA LYS A 217 -15.20 15.73 -11.52
C LYS A 217 -14.96 14.79 -12.70
N ALA A 218 -14.62 13.53 -12.42
CA ALA A 218 -14.42 12.52 -13.47
C ALA A 218 -15.75 12.27 -14.20
N THR A 219 -15.69 12.18 -15.54
CA THR A 219 -16.83 11.92 -16.43
C THR A 219 -16.75 10.50 -17.00
N LEU A 220 -17.62 10.14 -17.95
CA LEU A 220 -17.54 8.86 -18.66
C LEU A 220 -16.24 8.68 -19.46
N GLU A 221 -15.66 9.79 -19.96
CA GLU A 221 -14.41 9.76 -20.73
C GLU A 221 -13.18 9.47 -19.85
N ASP A 222 -13.32 9.67 -18.52
CA ASP A 222 -12.25 9.40 -17.57
C ASP A 222 -12.25 7.92 -17.17
N ASN A 223 -11.73 7.09 -18.07
CA ASN A 223 -11.60 5.65 -17.84
C ASN A 223 -10.32 5.34 -17.02
N PHE A 224 -10.50 5.01 -15.74
CA PHE A 224 -9.38 4.66 -14.86
C PHE A 224 -8.91 3.21 -15.01
N CYS A 225 -9.75 2.32 -15.56
CA CYS A 225 -9.45 0.90 -15.70
C CYS A 225 -8.29 0.61 -16.65
N ASN A 226 -8.16 1.36 -17.74
CA ASN A 226 -7.12 1.15 -18.75
C ASN A 226 -5.70 1.53 -18.28
N ARG A 227 -5.54 2.01 -17.05
CA ARG A 227 -4.25 2.45 -16.50
C ARG A 227 -3.84 1.71 -15.24
N TRP A 228 -4.79 1.44 -14.34
CA TRP A 228 -4.51 1.05 -12.96
C TRP A 228 -5.35 -0.12 -12.49
N SER A 229 -5.84 -0.92 -13.39
CA SER A 229 -6.49 -2.19 -13.10
C SER A 229 -5.83 -3.32 -13.86
N GLY A 230 -6.19 -4.52 -13.54
CA GLY A 230 -5.78 -5.64 -14.35
C GLY A 230 -4.87 -6.64 -13.66
N GLY A 231 -5.23 -7.07 -12.45
CA GLY A 231 -4.53 -8.14 -11.75
C GLY A 231 -4.35 -9.40 -12.60
N LEU A 232 -5.29 -9.71 -13.50
CA LEU A 232 -5.19 -10.85 -14.40
C LEU A 232 -4.09 -10.70 -15.47
N ASN A 233 -3.68 -9.49 -15.79
CA ASN A 233 -2.57 -9.26 -16.71
C ASN A 233 -1.27 -9.87 -16.19
N PHE A 234 -1.08 -9.92 -14.88
CA PHE A 234 0.05 -10.59 -14.26
C PHE A 234 0.14 -12.07 -14.66
N LEU A 235 -0.98 -12.78 -14.61
CA LEU A 235 -1.01 -14.23 -14.94
C LEU A 235 -0.72 -14.50 -16.41
N ARG A 236 -1.17 -13.58 -17.28
CA ARG A 236 -1.07 -13.77 -18.74
C ARG A 236 0.12 -13.07 -19.35
N HIS A 237 0.88 -12.30 -18.59
CA HIS A 237 1.96 -11.43 -19.07
C HIS A 237 1.54 -10.51 -20.25
N GLN A 238 0.29 -10.04 -20.25
CA GLN A 238 -0.28 -9.39 -21.44
C GLN A 238 -0.13 -7.87 -21.47
N TRP A 239 0.08 -7.20 -20.31
CA TRP A 239 0.01 -5.75 -20.26
C TRP A 239 0.95 -5.17 -19.20
N ASN A 240 1.56 -4.03 -19.56
CA ASN A 240 2.08 -3.10 -18.57
C ASN A 240 0.90 -2.50 -17.80
N GLY A 241 1.09 -2.18 -16.53
CA GLY A 241 0.07 -1.57 -15.70
C GLY A 241 -0.84 -2.54 -14.98
N SER A 242 -0.44 -3.79 -14.82
CA SER A 242 -1.16 -4.71 -13.93
C SER A 242 -1.00 -4.28 -12.47
N GLU A 243 -2.09 -3.84 -11.86
CA GLU A 243 -2.12 -3.42 -10.46
C GLU A 243 -3.30 -4.05 -9.72
N VAL A 244 -3.07 -4.41 -8.47
CA VAL A 244 -4.12 -4.72 -7.49
C VAL A 244 -3.94 -3.86 -6.26
N SER A 245 -5.02 -3.62 -5.52
CA SER A 245 -4.99 -2.96 -4.23
C SER A 245 -5.20 -3.96 -3.10
N ILE A 246 -4.50 -3.77 -1.99
CA ILE A 246 -4.59 -4.59 -0.78
C ILE A 246 -4.91 -3.67 0.39
N GLU A 247 -5.82 -4.09 1.26
CA GLU A 247 -6.20 -3.37 2.48
C GLU A 247 -5.56 -3.98 3.74
N PRO A 248 -5.57 -3.26 4.89
CA PRO A 248 -4.98 -3.74 6.16
C PRO A 248 -5.60 -5.03 6.68
N ASP A 249 -6.84 -5.33 6.32
CA ASP A 249 -7.56 -6.58 6.64
C ASP A 249 -7.27 -7.71 5.63
N GLY A 250 -6.34 -7.49 4.70
CA GLY A 250 -5.95 -8.45 3.67
C GLY A 250 -6.89 -8.52 2.47
N ALA A 251 -7.95 -7.72 2.42
CA ALA A 251 -8.85 -7.68 1.26
C ALA A 251 -8.11 -7.24 -0.01
N VAL A 252 -8.35 -7.94 -1.11
CA VAL A 252 -7.73 -7.68 -2.42
C VAL A 252 -8.78 -7.13 -3.37
N TYR A 253 -8.43 -6.06 -4.09
CA TYR A 253 -9.27 -5.41 -5.10
C TYR A 253 -8.56 -5.36 -6.45
N PRO A 254 -9.31 -5.41 -7.56
CA PRO A 254 -8.73 -5.46 -8.91
C PRO A 254 -8.16 -4.13 -9.40
N CYS A 255 -8.33 -3.05 -8.64
CA CYS A 255 -7.83 -1.70 -8.96
C CYS A 255 -7.62 -0.87 -7.70
N CYS A 256 -6.82 0.21 -7.78
CA CYS A 256 -6.53 1.10 -6.66
C CYS A 256 -7.75 1.93 -6.20
N ILE A 257 -8.74 2.15 -7.07
CA ILE A 257 -9.98 2.86 -6.73
C ILE A 257 -10.93 1.98 -5.91
N LYS A 258 -10.71 0.67 -5.95
CA LYS A 258 -11.49 -0.38 -5.29
C LYS A 258 -12.90 -0.54 -5.86
N THR A 259 -13.28 -1.77 -6.03
CA THR A 259 -14.66 -2.17 -6.32
C THR A 259 -15.46 -2.30 -5.03
N LYS A 260 -16.78 -2.40 -5.10
CA LYS A 260 -17.63 -2.56 -3.91
C LYS A 260 -17.33 -3.84 -3.12
N ARG A 261 -16.86 -4.88 -3.78
CA ARG A 261 -16.50 -6.15 -3.14
C ARG A 261 -15.06 -6.52 -3.47
N PRO A 262 -14.30 -7.02 -2.49
CA PRO A 262 -12.98 -7.58 -2.75
C PRO A 262 -13.09 -8.85 -3.58
N ILE A 263 -12.05 -9.14 -4.36
CA ILE A 263 -11.92 -10.36 -5.15
C ILE A 263 -11.37 -11.54 -4.34
N GLY A 264 -10.84 -11.29 -3.17
CA GLY A 264 -10.32 -12.29 -2.24
C GLY A 264 -9.67 -11.66 -1.02
N SER A 265 -9.02 -12.47 -0.19
CA SER A 265 -8.30 -12.01 0.99
C SER A 265 -6.96 -12.73 1.15
N LEU A 266 -5.88 -11.97 1.32
CA LEU A 266 -4.54 -12.52 1.63
C LEU A 266 -4.43 -13.09 3.05
N LEU A 267 -5.45 -12.95 3.88
CA LEU A 267 -5.53 -13.70 5.14
C LEU A 267 -6.06 -15.12 4.94
N GLU A 268 -6.62 -15.43 3.78
CA GLU A 268 -7.17 -16.76 3.46
C GLU A 268 -6.36 -17.47 2.37
N ASP A 269 -6.03 -16.77 1.28
CA ASP A 269 -5.44 -17.32 0.05
C ASP A 269 -4.15 -16.58 -0.30
N ASN A 270 -3.31 -17.18 -1.15
CA ASN A 270 -2.24 -16.44 -1.79
C ASN A 270 -2.77 -15.65 -3.01
N LEU A 271 -2.04 -14.61 -3.43
CA LEU A 271 -2.49 -13.72 -4.49
C LEU A 271 -2.65 -14.44 -5.83
N ILE A 272 -1.80 -15.41 -6.13
CA ILE A 272 -1.87 -16.17 -7.38
C ILE A 272 -3.18 -16.95 -7.44
N ASP A 273 -3.54 -17.70 -6.39
CA ASP A 273 -4.77 -18.48 -6.34
C ASP A 273 -6.02 -17.58 -6.46
N ILE A 274 -5.99 -16.38 -5.86
CA ILE A 274 -7.08 -15.41 -6.01
C ILE A 274 -7.25 -15.03 -7.48
N LEU A 275 -6.17 -14.63 -8.14
CA LEU A 275 -6.21 -14.17 -9.54
C LEU A 275 -6.53 -15.31 -10.51
N GLU A 276 -5.95 -16.49 -10.34
CA GLU A 276 -6.23 -17.68 -11.17
C GLU A 276 -7.70 -18.09 -11.11
N SER A 277 -8.34 -17.95 -9.94
CA SER A 277 -9.76 -18.30 -9.78
C SER A 277 -10.71 -17.41 -10.59
N LEU A 278 -10.22 -16.25 -11.08
CA LEU A 278 -10.99 -15.28 -11.85
C LEU A 278 -10.68 -15.32 -13.35
N VAL A 279 -9.72 -16.14 -13.77
CA VAL A 279 -9.43 -16.35 -15.19
C VAL A 279 -10.65 -16.97 -15.87
N GLY A 280 -11.06 -16.40 -17.00
CA GLY A 280 -12.26 -16.81 -17.73
C GLY A 280 -13.58 -16.29 -17.14
N VAL A 281 -13.53 -15.41 -16.12
CA VAL A 281 -14.70 -14.67 -15.66
C VAL A 281 -14.78 -13.36 -16.45
N PRO A 282 -15.78 -13.20 -17.35
CA PRO A 282 -15.82 -12.10 -18.32
C PRO A 282 -15.75 -10.71 -17.69
N ALA A 283 -16.37 -10.55 -16.52
CA ALA A 283 -16.34 -9.27 -15.79
C ALA A 283 -14.91 -8.84 -15.44
N TYR A 284 -14.06 -9.75 -14.98
CA TYR A 284 -12.66 -9.43 -14.63
C TYR A 284 -11.76 -9.32 -15.84
N GLU A 285 -12.06 -10.07 -16.91
CA GLU A 285 -11.41 -9.86 -18.21
C GLU A 285 -11.68 -8.44 -18.74
N ALA A 286 -12.91 -7.97 -18.66
CA ALA A 286 -13.30 -6.63 -19.09
C ALA A 286 -12.55 -5.54 -18.32
N ILE A 287 -12.48 -5.62 -16.99
CA ILE A 287 -11.70 -4.68 -16.16
C ILE A 287 -10.21 -4.70 -16.57
N THR A 288 -9.64 -5.90 -16.72
CA THR A 288 -8.25 -6.09 -17.09
C THR A 288 -7.91 -5.49 -18.44
N MET A 289 -8.85 -5.56 -19.39
CA MET A 289 -8.71 -4.99 -20.73
C MET A 289 -9.01 -3.47 -20.78
N GLY A 290 -9.46 -2.87 -19.67
CA GLY A 290 -9.81 -1.47 -19.61
C GLY A 290 -11.18 -1.13 -20.18
N HIS A 291 -12.08 -2.11 -20.26
CA HIS A 291 -13.43 -1.99 -20.81
C HIS A 291 -14.50 -2.37 -19.77
N PRO A 292 -14.60 -1.63 -18.63
CA PRO A 292 -15.53 -1.99 -17.57
C PRO A 292 -17.00 -2.02 -18.03
N GLU A 293 -17.35 -1.29 -19.09
CA GLU A 293 -18.70 -1.29 -19.69
C GLU A 293 -19.11 -2.67 -20.21
N ARG A 294 -18.15 -3.55 -20.44
CA ARG A 294 -18.39 -4.92 -20.94
C ARG A 294 -18.52 -5.97 -19.85
N MET A 295 -18.43 -5.59 -18.59
CA MET A 295 -18.45 -6.53 -17.45
C MET A 295 -19.72 -7.37 -17.39
N GLY A 296 -20.83 -6.82 -17.84
CA GLY A 296 -22.16 -7.40 -17.67
C GLY A 296 -22.66 -8.23 -18.84
N LEU A 297 -21.92 -8.36 -19.95
CA LEU A 297 -22.42 -8.99 -21.18
C LEU A 297 -22.94 -10.43 -20.96
N ASP A 298 -22.28 -11.23 -20.11
CA ASP A 298 -22.71 -12.58 -19.78
C ASP A 298 -23.72 -12.64 -18.62
N HIS A 299 -24.15 -11.49 -18.12
CA HIS A 299 -25.04 -11.35 -16.99
C HIS A 299 -26.30 -10.52 -17.29
N GLY A 300 -26.61 -10.34 -18.58
CA GLY A 300 -27.79 -9.62 -19.01
C GLY A 300 -27.68 -8.09 -19.03
N TRP A 301 -26.47 -7.54 -18.82
CA TRP A 301 -26.22 -6.11 -18.97
C TRP A 301 -25.51 -5.87 -20.30
N SER A 302 -26.16 -5.16 -21.22
CA SER A 302 -25.46 -4.63 -22.41
C SER A 302 -24.52 -3.49 -22.03
N GLU A 303 -23.67 -3.06 -22.97
CA GLU A 303 -22.81 -1.88 -22.77
C GLU A 303 -23.67 -0.63 -22.51
N GLU A 304 -24.81 -0.47 -23.21
CA GLU A 304 -25.75 0.63 -23.01
C GLU A 304 -26.39 0.58 -21.61
N GLU A 305 -26.78 -0.60 -21.15
CA GLU A 305 -27.29 -0.77 -19.78
C GLU A 305 -26.24 -0.41 -18.75
N PHE A 306 -24.99 -0.86 -18.91
CA PHE A 306 -23.90 -0.48 -18.02
C PHE A 306 -23.69 1.04 -17.95
N ILE A 307 -23.72 1.71 -19.12
CA ILE A 307 -23.60 3.17 -19.21
C ILE A 307 -24.80 3.85 -18.54
N ALA A 308 -26.03 3.34 -18.71
CA ALA A 308 -27.21 3.85 -18.01
C ALA A 308 -27.08 3.68 -16.48
N GLN A 309 -26.58 2.54 -16.04
CA GLN A 309 -26.29 2.27 -14.61
C GLN A 309 -25.10 3.07 -14.07
N SER A 310 -24.31 3.70 -14.92
CA SER A 310 -23.22 4.59 -14.50
C SER A 310 -23.70 6.00 -14.12
N LEU A 311 -24.98 6.32 -14.33
CA LEU A 311 -25.60 7.58 -13.94
C LEU A 311 -26.05 7.54 -12.48
N THR A 312 -25.78 8.61 -11.74
CA THR A 312 -26.20 8.78 -10.35
C THR A 312 -26.44 10.27 -10.04
N THR A 313 -26.75 10.58 -8.80
CA THR A 313 -26.88 11.95 -8.30
C THR A 313 -25.83 12.21 -7.24
N THR A 314 -25.13 13.32 -7.35
CA THR A 314 -24.18 13.75 -6.32
C THR A 314 -24.87 14.03 -4.99
N PRO A 315 -24.16 14.08 -3.86
CA PRO A 315 -24.72 14.54 -2.59
C PRO A 315 -25.34 15.94 -2.64
N ALA A 316 -24.91 16.79 -3.60
CA ALA A 316 -25.47 18.12 -3.82
C ALA A 316 -26.72 18.14 -4.75
N GLY A 317 -27.22 16.96 -5.17
CA GLY A 317 -28.42 16.84 -6.01
C GLY A 317 -28.20 17.04 -7.51
N THR A 318 -26.95 17.10 -7.98
CA THR A 318 -26.65 17.25 -9.42
C THR A 318 -26.43 15.89 -10.09
N PRO A 319 -26.86 15.70 -11.37
CA PRO A 319 -26.54 14.50 -12.13
C PRO A 319 -25.01 14.29 -12.24
N TYR A 320 -24.59 13.05 -12.14
CA TYR A 320 -23.19 12.64 -12.24
C TYR A 320 -23.10 11.29 -12.94
N GLN A 321 -22.17 11.14 -13.87
CA GLN A 321 -21.99 9.89 -14.60
C GLN A 321 -20.51 9.55 -14.75
N ASN A 322 -20.13 8.31 -14.34
CA ASN A 322 -18.78 7.78 -14.50
C ASN A 322 -18.80 6.26 -14.45
N LEU A 323 -17.92 5.59 -15.20
CA LEU A 323 -17.83 4.13 -15.28
C LEU A 323 -17.63 3.44 -13.91
N CYS A 324 -16.98 4.09 -12.95
CA CYS A 324 -16.83 3.54 -11.59
C CYS A 324 -18.16 3.38 -10.85
N ILE A 325 -19.18 4.19 -11.15
CA ILE A 325 -20.53 4.04 -10.58
C ILE A 325 -21.21 2.79 -11.13
N GLY A 326 -21.14 2.57 -12.44
CA GLY A 326 -21.65 1.34 -13.08
C GLY A 326 -20.94 0.09 -12.56
N CYS A 327 -19.62 0.14 -12.48
CA CYS A 327 -18.81 -0.93 -11.92
C CYS A 327 -19.22 -1.28 -10.48
N ASP A 328 -19.45 -0.29 -9.61
CA ASP A 328 -19.92 -0.51 -8.24
C ASP A 328 -21.26 -1.22 -8.18
N ARG A 329 -22.22 -0.72 -8.97
CA ARG A 329 -23.56 -1.33 -9.03
C ARG A 329 -23.50 -2.76 -9.52
N PHE A 330 -22.70 -3.01 -10.55
CA PHE A 330 -22.51 -4.36 -11.06
C PHE A 330 -21.90 -5.30 -10.03
N HIS A 331 -20.86 -4.88 -9.31
CA HIS A 331 -20.27 -5.66 -8.22
C HIS A 331 -21.25 -5.90 -7.08
N GLU A 332 -22.11 -4.94 -6.76
CA GLU A 332 -23.09 -5.06 -5.68
C GLU A 332 -24.24 -5.99 -6.06
N GLN A 333 -24.77 -5.85 -7.28
CA GLN A 333 -26.00 -6.51 -7.70
C GLN A 333 -25.76 -7.89 -8.33
N VAL A 334 -24.64 -8.09 -9.01
CA VAL A 334 -24.42 -9.26 -9.89
C VAL A 334 -23.25 -10.13 -9.44
N LEU A 335 -22.08 -9.54 -9.19
CA LEU A 335 -20.87 -10.33 -8.96
C LEU A 335 -20.78 -11.02 -7.59
N GLY A 336 -21.62 -10.67 -6.63
CA GLY A 336 -21.58 -11.25 -5.30
C GLY A 336 -21.53 -12.79 -5.30
N PRO A 337 -22.48 -13.48 -5.97
CA PRO A 337 -22.50 -14.95 -6.06
C PRO A 337 -21.26 -15.53 -6.78
N VAL A 338 -20.80 -14.89 -7.86
CA VAL A 338 -19.61 -15.33 -8.63
C VAL A 338 -18.35 -15.30 -7.77
N LEU A 339 -18.18 -14.24 -6.98
CA LEU A 339 -17.04 -14.10 -6.06
C LEU A 339 -17.08 -15.14 -4.93
N GLU A 340 -18.26 -15.38 -4.36
CA GLU A 340 -18.41 -16.39 -3.30
C GLU A 340 -18.16 -17.81 -3.84
N GLU A 341 -18.63 -18.13 -5.05
CA GLU A 341 -18.31 -19.39 -5.70
C GLU A 341 -16.80 -19.55 -5.96
N ALA A 342 -16.12 -18.51 -6.47
CA ALA A 342 -14.68 -18.52 -6.66
C ALA A 342 -13.93 -18.75 -5.33
N ARG A 343 -14.37 -18.10 -4.26
CA ARG A 343 -13.82 -18.26 -2.91
C ARG A 343 -14.02 -19.69 -2.40
N GLU A 344 -15.20 -20.25 -2.58
CA GLU A 344 -15.49 -21.62 -2.16
C GLU A 344 -14.69 -22.66 -2.97
N ARG A 345 -14.49 -22.47 -4.27
CA ARG A 345 -13.59 -23.31 -5.07
C ARG A 345 -12.18 -23.31 -4.51
N ARG A 346 -11.61 -22.13 -4.15
CA ARG A 346 -10.28 -22.04 -3.52
C ARG A 346 -10.23 -22.75 -2.17
N ARG A 347 -11.27 -22.61 -1.34
CA ARG A 347 -11.34 -23.31 -0.05
C ARG A 347 -11.31 -24.82 -0.23
N ARG A 348 -12.09 -25.36 -1.18
CA ARG A 348 -12.11 -26.81 -1.50
C ARG A 348 -10.77 -27.28 -2.02
N ALA A 349 -10.14 -26.55 -2.91
CA ALA A 349 -8.82 -26.90 -3.44
C ALA A 349 -7.77 -26.99 -2.31
N ARG A 350 -7.76 -26.04 -1.38
CA ARG A 350 -6.86 -26.09 -0.21
C ARG A 350 -7.16 -27.27 0.71
N ALA A 351 -8.41 -27.60 0.97
CA ALA A 351 -8.79 -28.74 1.81
C ALA A 351 -8.27 -30.05 1.23
N LEU A 352 -8.22 -30.19 -0.10
CA LEU A 352 -7.69 -31.35 -0.79
C LEU A 352 -6.15 -31.42 -0.75
N THR A 353 -5.47 -30.29 -0.70
CA THR A 353 -3.99 -30.23 -0.71
C THR A 353 -3.38 -30.21 0.69
N THR A 354 -4.17 -29.92 1.72
CA THR A 354 -3.70 -30.00 3.11
C THR A 354 -3.58 -31.45 3.53
N PRO A 355 -2.35 -31.97 3.89
CA PRO A 355 -2.20 -33.32 4.38
C PRO A 355 -3.10 -33.52 5.62
N VAL A 356 -3.96 -34.54 5.58
CA VAL A 356 -4.70 -34.95 6.77
C VAL A 356 -3.67 -35.35 7.82
N ARG A 357 -3.49 -34.52 8.84
CA ARG A 357 -2.65 -34.87 9.98
C ARG A 357 -3.28 -36.13 10.59
N PRO A 358 -2.56 -37.26 10.60
CA PRO A 358 -3.13 -38.46 11.23
C PRO A 358 -3.51 -38.07 12.66
N PRO A 359 -4.62 -38.63 13.19
CA PRO A 359 -5.01 -38.37 14.56
C PRO A 359 -3.79 -38.67 15.45
N ALA A 360 -3.50 -37.76 16.38
CA ALA A 360 -2.44 -37.99 17.35
C ALA A 360 -2.74 -39.34 18.03
N VAL A 361 -1.91 -40.33 17.79
CA VAL A 361 -1.97 -41.60 18.51
C VAL A 361 -1.59 -41.26 19.91
N ASP A 362 -2.54 -41.34 20.81
CA ASP A 362 -2.33 -41.15 22.23
C ASP A 362 -1.46 -42.31 22.73
N LEU A 363 -0.18 -42.05 22.88
CA LEU A 363 0.82 -42.99 23.39
C LEU A 363 0.73 -43.16 24.92
N ALA A 364 -0.32 -42.63 25.58
CA ALA A 364 -0.50 -42.70 27.01
C ALA A 364 -1.21 -43.97 27.51
N ALA A 365 -1.42 -45.00 26.67
CA ALA A 365 -2.07 -46.24 27.10
C ALA A 365 -1.19 -47.47 26.81
N LYS A 366 0.01 -47.54 27.37
CA LYS A 366 0.76 -48.78 27.53
C LYS A 366 1.71 -48.68 28.75
N ASP A 367 1.15 -48.60 29.93
CA ASP A 367 1.78 -49.09 31.13
C ASP A 367 0.83 -50.13 31.71
N HIS A 368 1.18 -51.38 31.59
CA HIS A 368 0.95 -52.56 32.42
C HIS A 368 1.06 -53.82 31.59
N LEU A 369 2.28 -54.29 31.41
CA LEU A 369 2.55 -55.72 31.39
C LEU A 369 3.96 -55.93 31.82
N CYS A 370 4.12 -56.25 33.11
CA CYS A 370 5.33 -56.89 33.65
C CYS A 370 5.53 -58.23 32.96
N PHE A 371 6.75 -58.46 32.49
CA PHE A 371 7.29 -59.81 32.37
C PHE A 371 8.75 -59.79 32.80
N ASP A 372 8.97 -60.44 33.98
CA ASP A 372 10.27 -60.88 34.44
C ASP A 372 10.89 -61.86 33.45
N ALA A 373 12.16 -61.63 33.10
CA ALA A 373 13.10 -62.69 32.76
C ALA A 373 14.51 -62.18 32.93
N CYS A 374 15.13 -62.65 33.99
CA CYS A 374 16.58 -62.65 34.22
C CYS A 374 17.34 -63.39 33.12
N SER A 375 18.49 -62.85 32.66
CA SER A 375 19.78 -63.59 32.74
C SER A 375 20.86 -63.01 31.80
N ALA A 376 22.04 -62.86 32.37
CA ALA A 376 23.39 -63.01 31.83
C ALA A 376 24.08 -61.85 31.10
N LEU A 377 25.05 -61.36 31.85
CA LEU A 377 26.22 -60.53 31.51
C LEU A 377 27.11 -61.14 30.38
N PRO A 378 28.14 -60.41 29.79
CA PRO A 378 29.16 -59.73 30.58
C PRO A 378 29.70 -58.36 29.99
N ALA A 379 30.44 -57.74 30.85
CA ALA A 379 31.15 -56.47 30.78
C ALA A 379 32.25 -56.35 29.70
N ARG A 380 32.44 -55.16 29.17
CA ARG A 380 33.77 -54.58 28.88
C ARG A 380 33.77 -53.05 29.04
N ARG A 381 34.59 -52.62 29.92
CA ARG A 381 35.58 -51.53 30.19
C ARG A 381 35.57 -50.36 29.18
N SER A 382 35.32 -49.18 29.71
CA SER A 382 36.21 -48.04 30.11
C SER A 382 36.79 -47.19 29.00
N SER A 383 36.46 -45.92 29.00
CA SER A 383 37.46 -44.86 29.15
C SER A 383 36.81 -43.46 29.28
N ARG A 384 36.96 -42.90 30.41
CA ARG A 384 37.41 -41.56 30.80
C ARG A 384 36.80 -40.31 30.14
N CYS A 385 36.10 -39.62 30.96
CA CYS A 385 35.94 -38.15 31.03
C CYS A 385 37.29 -37.43 31.18
N PRO A 386 37.44 -36.18 30.81
CA PRO A 386 37.68 -35.21 31.88
C PRO A 386 36.79 -33.96 31.84
N ARG A 387 36.38 -33.61 33.05
CA ARG A 387 35.89 -32.31 33.50
C ARG A 387 37.02 -31.27 33.41
N THR A 388 36.69 -30.05 32.97
CA THR A 388 37.35 -28.85 33.49
C THR A 388 36.32 -27.80 33.92
N ARG A 389 36.42 -27.51 35.20
CA ARG A 389 35.84 -26.38 35.95
C ARG A 389 36.66 -25.12 35.69
N ARG A 390 35.96 -23.96 35.57
CA ARG A 390 36.40 -22.65 36.11
C ARG A 390 35.19 -21.76 36.18
N LYS A 391 34.77 -21.46 37.35
CA LYS A 391 35.03 -20.44 38.38
C LYS A 391 34.49 -19.05 38.02
N SER A 392 33.49 -18.70 38.74
CA SER A 392 32.88 -17.45 39.19
C SER A 392 33.87 -16.34 39.55
N ASN A 393 33.44 -15.09 39.27
CA ASN A 393 33.56 -13.85 40.06
C ASN A 393 32.77 -12.80 39.29
N GLY A 394 31.79 -12.11 39.75
CA GLY A 394 31.52 -11.51 41.04
C GLY A 394 32.10 -10.09 41.13
N ALA A 395 31.33 -9.03 40.73
CA ALA A 395 31.42 -7.72 41.37
C ALA A 395 30.24 -6.81 40.95
N ARG A 396 29.48 -6.45 41.94
CA ARG A 396 28.55 -5.32 41.98
C ARG A 396 29.32 -4.01 42.07
N CYS A 397 28.73 -2.91 41.54
CA CYS A 397 28.62 -1.63 42.24
C CYS A 397 27.81 -0.60 41.44
N SER A 398 26.72 -0.17 41.98
CA SER A 398 26.16 1.19 41.85
C SER A 398 26.75 2.06 42.97
N PRO A 399 26.66 3.41 43.04
CA PRO A 399 25.46 4.23 42.84
C PRO A 399 25.68 5.66 42.27
N ARG A 400 24.55 6.35 42.04
CA ARG A 400 24.38 7.81 41.89
C ARG A 400 24.93 8.62 43.10
N PRO A 401 25.07 10.01 43.07
CA PRO A 401 24.02 10.99 42.73
C PRO A 401 24.48 12.37 42.20
N GLY A 402 23.48 13.15 41.71
CA GLY A 402 23.24 14.55 42.21
C GLY A 402 23.82 15.69 41.40
N ALA A 403 22.95 16.58 40.83
CA ALA A 403 22.68 17.95 41.27
C ALA A 403 22.06 18.82 40.15
N ARG A 404 20.91 19.37 40.44
CA ARG A 404 20.40 20.66 39.91
C ARG A 404 20.89 21.80 40.81
N PRO A 405 20.61 23.11 40.63
CA PRO A 405 19.95 23.90 39.60
C PRO A 405 20.59 25.30 39.33
N SER A 406 20.01 26.11 38.45
CA SER A 406 19.75 27.58 38.63
C SER A 406 19.41 28.23 37.30
N THR A 407 18.18 28.71 37.09
CA THR A 407 17.64 30.07 37.22
C THR A 407 18.32 31.16 36.40
N SER A 408 17.59 31.76 35.45
CA SER A 408 17.24 33.21 35.46
C SER A 408 16.52 33.65 34.16
N THR A 409 15.41 34.28 34.35
CA THR A 409 14.62 35.19 33.47
C THR A 409 15.12 36.63 33.62
N PRO A 410 14.56 37.74 32.99
CA PRO A 410 13.84 37.94 31.73
C PRO A 410 14.22 39.24 30.94
N GLY A 411 13.67 39.38 29.71
CA GLY A 411 13.15 40.56 29.01
C GLY A 411 14.14 41.67 28.56
N PRO A 412 13.71 42.70 27.78
CA PRO A 412 12.37 43.11 27.39
C PRO A 412 12.13 43.44 25.88
N ALA A 413 10.90 43.77 25.61
CA ALA A 413 10.26 44.24 24.38
C ALA A 413 10.85 45.51 23.70
N THR A 414 10.71 45.60 22.35
CA THR A 414 10.39 46.88 21.64
C THR A 414 9.76 46.62 20.27
N ARG A 415 8.51 47.08 20.17
CA ARG A 415 7.88 48.03 19.23
C ARG A 415 7.81 47.69 17.73
N ARG A 416 6.55 47.61 17.32
CA ARG A 416 6.04 47.83 15.96
C ARG A 416 6.37 49.21 15.44
N PRO A 417 6.29 49.43 14.13
CA PRO A 417 5.37 50.39 13.58
C PRO A 417 4.44 49.89 12.49
N THR A 418 3.28 50.52 12.42
CA THR A 418 2.15 50.42 11.53
C THR A 418 2.32 51.25 10.23
N PRO A 419 1.34 51.23 9.33
CA PRO A 419 1.55 51.23 7.88
C PRO A 419 1.31 52.57 7.20
N SER A 420 1.68 52.71 5.93
CA SER A 420 1.21 53.83 5.10
C SER A 420 0.60 53.32 3.80
N SER A 421 -0.57 53.84 3.57
CA SER A 421 -1.44 53.81 2.43
C SER A 421 -0.89 54.58 1.23
N SER A 422 -1.08 54.09 0.02
CA SER A 422 -1.47 54.92 -1.12
C SER A 422 -1.98 54.03 -2.28
N GLY A 423 -3.14 54.39 -2.75
CA GLY A 423 -3.93 53.73 -3.82
C GLY A 423 -3.57 54.29 -5.22
N PRO A 424 -4.49 54.30 -6.20
CA PRO A 424 -4.39 53.39 -7.35
C PRO A 424 -4.10 54.13 -8.67
N ALA A 425 -3.68 53.39 -9.69
CA ALA A 425 -3.70 53.86 -11.08
C ALA A 425 -4.31 52.81 -12.03
N ARG A 426 -5.21 53.34 -12.80
CA ARG A 426 -6.10 52.72 -13.80
C ARG A 426 -5.44 52.51 -15.17
N ARG A 427 -6.07 51.58 -15.93
CA ARG A 427 -6.24 51.48 -17.41
C ARG A 427 -5.01 50.99 -18.19
N SER A 428 -5.15 50.19 -19.23
CA SER A 428 -6.15 50.14 -20.30
C SER A 428 -6.06 48.83 -21.09
N ALA A 429 -7.15 48.48 -21.74
CA ALA A 429 -7.40 47.41 -22.66
C ALA A 429 -6.76 47.59 -24.05
N SER A 430 -6.54 46.47 -24.75
CA SER A 430 -6.78 46.20 -26.18
C SER A 430 -6.41 44.72 -26.42
N ALA A 431 -7.24 43.78 -26.78
CA ALA A 431 -8.00 43.51 -28.00
C ALA A 431 -7.15 43.16 -29.25
N THR A 432 -7.51 42.00 -29.82
CA THR A 432 -7.24 41.45 -31.17
C THR A 432 -5.91 40.73 -31.39
N ALA A 433 -5.87 39.49 -31.72
CA ALA A 433 -6.42 38.62 -32.76
C ALA A 433 -6.25 37.14 -32.37
#